data_e9b412f7258f8bfc3bde30b7c80b39e2
#
_entry.id   e9b412f7258f8bfc3bde30b7c80b39e2
#
_cell.length_a   1.000
_cell.length_b   1.000
_cell.length_c   1.000
_cell.angle_alpha   90.00
_cell.angle_beta   90.00
_cell.angle_gamma   90.00
#
_symmetry.space_group_name_H-M   'P 1'
#
loop_
_entity.id
_entity.type
_entity.pdbx_description
1 polymer ?
#
loop_
_entity_poly.entity_id
_entity_poly.type
_entity_poly.pdbx_seq_one_letter_code
_entity_poly.pdbx_strand_id
1 'polypeptide(L)'
;TGPKYLNTSETIVYKKSALLYGLDIAKKEIAKTRQVVVVEGYTDVMAAHLAGVTTAVATCGTAFGDEHIRILRRLLMDDDSFRGEVIFTFDGDAAGQKAAMRAFGDDQKFVTQTFVAVEPNGLDPCDLRLKHGDEAVKNLIATKIPLFEFVMRSTVAEFDLDTAEGRVAAMRAVAPVLAGIKDTA
;
A
#
# COMPACT_ATOMS: atom_id res chain seq x y z
N THR A 1 4.94 20.94 -18.49
CA THR A 1 3.89 20.03 -18.02
C THR A 1 3.63 20.34 -16.56
N GLY A 2 2.40 20.73 -16.20
CA GLY A 2 2.00 21.00 -14.81
C GLY A 2 1.79 19.70 -14.01
N PRO A 3 1.53 19.82 -12.70
CA PRO A 3 1.26 18.65 -11.85
C PRO A 3 -0.02 17.93 -12.32
N LYS A 4 -0.03 16.58 -12.24
CA LYS A 4 -1.19 15.73 -12.58
C LYS A 4 -2.43 16.10 -11.73
N TYR A 5 -2.21 16.50 -10.48
CA TYR A 5 -3.25 16.94 -9.55
C TYR A 5 -2.93 18.32 -8.98
N LEU A 6 -3.95 19.16 -8.87
CA LEU A 6 -3.89 20.44 -8.16
C LEU A 6 -4.56 20.29 -6.81
N ASN A 7 -3.75 20.09 -5.77
CA ASN A 7 -4.25 19.91 -4.41
C ASN A 7 -4.44 21.26 -3.70
N THR A 8 -5.58 21.45 -3.05
CA THR A 8 -5.89 22.62 -2.21
C THR A 8 -4.89 22.73 -1.04
N SER A 9 -4.53 23.94 -0.67
CA SER A 9 -3.73 24.19 0.54
C SER A 9 -4.49 23.76 1.79
N GLU A 10 -3.77 23.36 2.84
CA GLU A 10 -4.40 23.02 4.12
C GLU A 10 -5.10 24.23 4.75
N THR A 11 -6.18 23.97 5.45
CA THR A 11 -6.96 24.96 6.20
C THR A 11 -7.25 24.43 7.60
N ILE A 12 -7.90 25.23 8.45
CA ILE A 12 -8.29 24.80 9.81
C ILE A 12 -9.19 23.55 9.77
N VAL A 13 -10.02 23.41 8.72
CA VAL A 13 -10.97 22.30 8.56
C VAL A 13 -10.54 21.25 7.51
N TYR A 14 -9.44 21.50 6.80
CA TYR A 14 -8.91 20.59 5.78
C TYR A 14 -7.46 20.27 6.06
N LYS A 15 -7.23 19.11 6.67
CA LYS A 15 -5.90 18.57 6.96
C LYS A 15 -5.66 17.33 6.11
N LYS A 16 -4.76 17.42 5.15
CA LYS A 16 -4.44 16.32 4.21
C LYS A 16 -3.99 15.05 4.90
N SER A 17 -3.20 15.20 5.97
CA SER A 17 -2.70 14.09 6.78
C SER A 17 -3.79 13.32 7.53
N ALA A 18 -5.01 13.87 7.63
CA ALA A 18 -6.14 13.27 8.32
C ALA A 18 -7.29 12.92 7.37
N LEU A 19 -7.05 12.92 6.06
CA LEU A 19 -8.07 12.66 5.06
C LEU A 19 -7.63 11.56 4.10
N LEU A 20 -8.57 10.65 3.83
CA LEU A 20 -8.44 9.65 2.77
C LEU A 20 -9.57 9.86 1.76
N TYR A 21 -9.20 10.10 0.50
CA TYR A 21 -10.15 10.21 -0.59
C TYR A 21 -10.88 8.88 -0.81
N GLY A 22 -12.18 8.93 -1.01
CA GLY A 22 -13.03 7.75 -1.18
C GLY A 22 -13.45 7.07 0.13
N LEU A 23 -12.97 7.53 1.29
CA LEU A 23 -13.29 6.91 2.57
C LEU A 23 -14.77 6.97 2.92
N ASP A 24 -15.45 8.03 2.54
CA ASP A 24 -16.90 8.24 2.76
C ASP A 24 -17.74 7.13 2.13
N ILE A 25 -17.36 6.65 0.94
CA ILE A 25 -18.02 5.57 0.23
C ILE A 25 -17.47 4.18 0.62
N ALA A 26 -16.18 4.06 0.92
CA ALA A 26 -15.50 2.80 1.22
C ALA A 26 -15.72 2.30 2.67
N LYS A 27 -15.93 3.19 3.64
CA LYS A 27 -15.89 2.88 5.09
C LYS A 27 -16.79 1.72 5.53
N LYS A 28 -17.98 1.58 4.93
CA LYS A 28 -18.91 0.50 5.28
C LYS A 28 -18.38 -0.86 4.83
N GLU A 29 -17.85 -0.92 3.62
CA GLU A 29 -17.30 -2.17 3.08
C GLU A 29 -15.97 -2.52 3.74
N ILE A 30 -15.10 -1.53 4.04
CA ILE A 30 -13.89 -1.74 4.84
C ILE A 30 -14.22 -2.36 6.20
N ALA A 31 -15.19 -1.81 6.93
CA ALA A 31 -15.60 -2.34 8.24
C ALA A 31 -16.19 -3.75 8.15
N LYS A 32 -16.87 -4.09 7.05
CA LYS A 32 -17.48 -5.39 6.82
C LYS A 32 -16.46 -6.45 6.42
N THR A 33 -15.58 -6.13 5.46
CA THR A 33 -14.60 -7.07 4.89
C THR A 33 -13.30 -7.12 5.67
N ARG A 34 -13.06 -6.13 6.54
CA ARG A 34 -11.78 -5.93 7.25
C ARG A 34 -10.59 -5.79 6.31
N GLN A 35 -10.83 -5.25 5.13
CA GLN A 35 -9.82 -5.03 4.11
C GLN A 35 -9.88 -3.59 3.64
N VAL A 36 -8.73 -2.96 3.46
CA VAL A 36 -8.59 -1.66 2.80
C VAL A 36 -7.51 -1.75 1.72
N VAL A 37 -7.79 -1.12 0.58
CA VAL A 37 -6.82 -0.97 -0.51
C VAL A 37 -6.41 0.50 -0.57
N VAL A 38 -5.12 0.76 -0.40
CA VAL A 38 -4.54 2.11 -0.46
C VAL A 38 -3.88 2.27 -1.83
N VAL A 39 -4.43 3.16 -2.64
CA VAL A 39 -3.92 3.50 -3.98
C VAL A 39 -3.30 4.89 -3.97
N GLU A 40 -2.58 5.27 -5.04
CA GLU A 40 -1.84 6.54 -5.07
C GLU A 40 -2.71 7.75 -5.37
N GLY A 41 -3.62 7.63 -6.34
CA GLY A 41 -4.36 8.75 -6.90
C GLY A 41 -5.89 8.64 -6.80
N TYR A 42 -6.55 9.76 -7.01
CA TYR A 42 -8.02 9.86 -7.01
C TYR A 42 -8.65 9.06 -8.15
N THR A 43 -8.03 9.07 -9.33
CA THR A 43 -8.46 8.30 -10.49
C THR A 43 -8.35 6.81 -10.24
N ASP A 44 -7.35 6.38 -9.46
CA ASP A 44 -7.15 4.98 -9.10
C ASP A 44 -8.24 4.50 -8.15
N VAL A 45 -8.65 5.33 -7.18
CA VAL A 45 -9.82 5.05 -6.33
C VAL A 45 -11.07 4.87 -7.18
N MET A 46 -11.34 5.80 -8.11
CA MET A 46 -12.50 5.72 -8.99
C MET A 46 -12.48 4.44 -9.83
N ALA A 47 -11.33 4.13 -10.44
CA ALA A 47 -11.16 2.93 -11.26
C ALA A 47 -11.31 1.64 -10.43
N ALA A 48 -10.75 1.58 -9.24
CA ALA A 48 -10.87 0.46 -8.32
C ALA A 48 -12.35 0.22 -7.92
N HIS A 49 -13.07 1.27 -7.53
CA HIS A 49 -14.50 1.18 -7.19
C HIS A 49 -15.34 0.71 -8.39
N LEU A 50 -15.10 1.26 -9.58
CA LEU A 50 -15.78 0.83 -10.81
C LEU A 50 -15.48 -0.62 -11.16
N ALA A 51 -14.28 -1.10 -10.86
CA ALA A 51 -13.91 -2.49 -11.03
C ALA A 51 -14.47 -3.43 -9.94
N GLY A 52 -15.14 -2.89 -8.91
CA GLY A 52 -15.69 -3.67 -7.81
C GLY A 52 -14.77 -3.81 -6.58
N VAL A 53 -13.61 -3.15 -6.55
CA VAL A 53 -12.73 -3.03 -5.38
C VAL A 53 -13.18 -1.85 -4.54
N THR A 54 -14.29 -2.01 -3.81
CA THR A 54 -15.03 -0.95 -3.12
C THR A 54 -14.43 -0.52 -1.79
N THR A 55 -13.29 -1.08 -1.41
CA THR A 55 -12.50 -0.73 -0.22
C THR A 55 -11.32 0.19 -0.52
N ALA A 56 -11.20 0.68 -1.77
CA ALA A 56 -10.09 1.52 -2.21
C ALA A 56 -10.21 2.95 -1.68
N VAL A 57 -9.06 3.48 -1.21
CA VAL A 57 -8.89 4.85 -0.73
C VAL A 57 -7.53 5.39 -1.18
N ALA A 58 -7.36 6.72 -1.20
CA ALA A 58 -6.07 7.35 -1.48
C ALA A 58 -5.78 8.50 -0.53
N THR A 59 -4.50 8.84 -0.38
CA THR A 59 -4.11 10.06 0.34
C THR A 59 -4.38 11.31 -0.51
N CYS A 60 -4.58 12.45 0.15
CA CYS A 60 -4.92 13.71 -0.52
C CYS A 60 -3.66 14.51 -0.92
N GLY A 61 -2.74 13.90 -1.68
CA GLY A 61 -1.50 14.54 -2.13
C GLY A 61 -0.48 14.74 -1.01
N THR A 62 -0.45 13.82 -0.06
CA THR A 62 0.54 13.71 1.02
C THR A 62 0.97 12.25 1.18
N ALA A 63 2.11 12.02 1.82
CA ALA A 63 2.53 10.67 2.14
C ALA A 63 1.53 10.02 3.12
N PHE A 64 1.37 8.72 2.99
CA PHE A 64 0.64 7.91 3.98
C PHE A 64 1.38 7.97 5.33
N GLY A 65 0.68 8.24 6.42
CA GLY A 65 1.30 8.46 7.73
C GLY A 65 0.37 8.19 8.91
N ASP A 66 0.82 8.55 10.12
CA ASP A 66 0.22 8.16 11.41
C ASP A 66 -1.29 8.45 11.55
N GLU A 67 -1.75 9.58 11.06
CA GLU A 67 -3.19 9.91 11.13
C GLU A 67 -4.02 8.99 10.22
N HIS A 68 -3.51 8.65 9.03
CA HIS A 68 -4.15 7.70 8.13
C HIS A 68 -4.19 6.31 8.77
N ILE A 69 -3.09 5.86 9.37
CA ILE A 69 -3.00 4.60 10.11
C ILE A 69 -4.06 4.57 11.23
N ARG A 70 -4.16 5.63 12.02
CA ARG A 70 -5.14 5.73 13.11
C ARG A 70 -6.58 5.60 12.62
N ILE A 71 -6.91 6.25 11.48
CA ILE A 71 -8.23 6.17 10.86
C ILE A 71 -8.52 4.73 10.42
N LEU A 72 -7.58 4.09 9.71
CA LEU A 72 -7.76 2.73 9.19
C LEU A 72 -7.83 1.69 10.31
N ARG A 73 -6.99 1.76 11.33
CA ARG A 73 -7.04 0.87 12.49
C ARG A 73 -8.43 0.89 13.15
N ARG A 74 -9.00 2.07 13.31
CA ARG A 74 -10.35 2.23 13.88
C ARG A 74 -11.43 1.58 13.02
N LEU A 75 -11.34 1.67 11.69
CA LEU A 75 -12.30 1.06 10.76
C LEU A 75 -12.12 -0.44 10.63
N LEU A 76 -10.89 -0.90 10.62
CA LEU A 76 -10.55 -2.32 10.57
C LEU A 76 -10.83 -3.03 11.90
N MET A 77 -11.15 -2.27 12.97
CA MET A 77 -11.22 -2.76 14.36
C MET A 77 -9.97 -3.59 14.67
N ASP A 78 -8.81 -2.95 14.43
CA ASP A 78 -7.49 -3.56 14.52
C ASP A 78 -7.16 -3.86 15.99
N ASP A 79 -7.57 -5.04 16.44
CA ASP A 79 -7.31 -5.58 17.76
C ASP A 79 -6.73 -7.01 17.65
N ASP A 80 -6.23 -7.54 18.76
CA ASP A 80 -5.58 -8.86 18.81
C ASP A 80 -6.50 -10.03 18.41
N SER A 81 -7.82 -9.79 18.35
CA SER A 81 -8.82 -10.82 18.08
C SER A 81 -9.19 -10.91 16.59
N PHE A 82 -9.01 -9.84 15.81
CA PHE A 82 -9.43 -9.77 14.42
C PHE A 82 -8.36 -9.10 13.56
N ARG A 83 -7.73 -9.88 12.70
CA ARG A 83 -6.71 -9.40 11.75
C ARG A 83 -7.38 -8.92 10.48
N GLY A 84 -7.37 -7.59 10.27
CA GLY A 84 -7.72 -7.00 8.99
C GLY A 84 -6.55 -7.03 8.01
N GLU A 85 -6.79 -6.56 6.79
CA GLU A 85 -5.78 -6.46 5.74
C GLU A 85 -5.65 -5.01 5.26
N VAL A 86 -4.41 -4.52 5.20
CA VAL A 86 -4.06 -3.28 4.51
C VAL A 86 -3.26 -3.64 3.27
N ILE A 87 -3.77 -3.31 2.09
CA ILE A 87 -3.14 -3.62 0.82
C ILE A 87 -2.71 -2.31 0.17
N PHE A 88 -1.41 -2.09 0.01
CA PHE A 88 -0.90 -0.98 -0.78
C PHE A 88 -0.73 -1.40 -2.23
N THR A 89 -1.15 -0.54 -3.15
CA THR A 89 -0.76 -0.68 -4.56
C THR A 89 0.39 0.29 -4.84
N PHE A 90 1.42 -0.22 -5.46
CA PHE A 90 2.55 0.58 -5.89
C PHE A 90 2.82 0.32 -7.37
N ASP A 91 3.23 1.38 -8.07
CA ASP A 91 3.83 1.23 -9.38
C ASP A 91 5.12 0.41 -9.23
N GLY A 92 5.37 -0.52 -10.15
CA GLY A 92 6.53 -1.42 -10.08
C GLY A 92 7.89 -0.73 -10.27
N ASP A 93 7.95 0.60 -10.15
CA ASP A 93 9.12 1.42 -10.34
C ASP A 93 9.92 1.69 -9.03
N ALA A 94 11.03 2.42 -9.14
CA ALA A 94 11.87 2.76 -8.00
C ALA A 94 11.16 3.67 -6.97
N ALA A 95 10.14 4.45 -7.39
CA ALA A 95 9.38 5.29 -6.46
C ALA A 95 8.40 4.44 -5.64
N GLY A 96 7.73 3.47 -6.28
CA GLY A 96 6.90 2.48 -5.61
C GLY A 96 7.68 1.63 -4.61
N GLN A 97 8.89 1.19 -4.96
CA GLN A 97 9.78 0.48 -4.02
C GLN A 97 10.10 1.33 -2.78
N LYS A 98 10.42 2.62 -2.96
CA LYS A 98 10.66 3.53 -1.82
C LYS A 98 9.40 3.76 -0.99
N ALA A 99 8.22 3.80 -1.62
CA ALA A 99 6.95 3.91 -0.91
C ALA A 99 6.68 2.64 -0.08
N ALA A 100 6.95 1.45 -0.63
CA ALA A 100 6.86 0.19 0.10
C ALA A 100 7.80 0.13 1.31
N MET A 101 9.06 0.59 1.16
CA MET A 101 10.02 0.66 2.28
C MET A 101 9.56 1.59 3.40
N ARG A 102 8.92 2.72 3.06
CA ARG A 102 8.31 3.62 4.06
C ARG A 102 7.12 2.96 4.74
N ALA A 103 6.23 2.35 3.95
CA ALA A 103 5.08 1.62 4.49
C ALA A 103 5.50 0.50 5.43
N PHE A 104 6.62 -0.20 5.15
CA PHE A 104 7.19 -1.21 6.05
C PHE A 104 7.62 -0.61 7.40
N GLY A 105 8.22 0.59 7.41
CA GLY A 105 8.53 1.30 8.66
C GLY A 105 7.28 1.63 9.48
N ASP A 106 6.15 1.87 8.83
CA ASP A 106 4.85 2.15 9.44
C ASP A 106 4.03 0.88 9.74
N ASP A 107 4.34 -0.26 9.12
CA ASP A 107 3.68 -1.56 9.33
C ASP A 107 3.69 -1.99 10.80
N GLN A 108 4.77 -1.70 11.52
CA GLN A 108 4.89 -1.95 12.95
C GLN A 108 3.78 -1.29 13.81
N LYS A 109 3.05 -0.31 13.25
CA LYS A 109 1.95 0.40 13.91
C LYS A 109 0.59 -0.28 13.69
N PHE A 110 0.51 -1.23 12.74
CA PHE A 110 -0.67 -2.07 12.54
C PHE A 110 -0.52 -3.39 13.30
N VAL A 111 -1.61 -3.89 13.85
CA VAL A 111 -1.75 -5.29 14.27
C VAL A 111 -2.22 -6.14 13.09
N THR A 112 -2.89 -5.50 12.13
CA THR A 112 -3.37 -6.09 10.87
C THR A 112 -2.21 -6.52 9.98
N GLN A 113 -2.51 -7.47 9.07
CA GLN A 113 -1.55 -7.90 8.05
C GLN A 113 -1.44 -6.86 6.92
N THR A 114 -0.21 -6.51 6.58
CA THR A 114 0.07 -5.56 5.49
C THR A 114 0.59 -6.28 4.25
N PHE A 115 -0.01 -5.96 3.14
CA PHE A 115 0.29 -6.54 1.82
C PHE A 115 0.63 -5.46 0.82
N VAL A 116 1.26 -5.87 -0.27
CA VAL A 116 1.49 -5.04 -1.45
C VAL A 116 0.99 -5.77 -2.69
N ALA A 117 0.34 -5.03 -3.57
CA ALA A 117 -0.04 -5.46 -4.90
C ALA A 117 0.72 -4.61 -5.92
N VAL A 118 1.60 -5.24 -6.70
CA VAL A 118 2.47 -4.57 -7.69
C VAL A 118 2.04 -5.00 -9.08
N GLU A 119 1.76 -4.03 -9.95
CA GLU A 119 1.50 -4.30 -11.35
C GLU A 119 2.84 -4.44 -12.10
N PRO A 120 3.08 -5.58 -12.80
CA PRO A 120 4.41 -5.89 -13.35
C PRO A 120 4.91 -4.93 -14.44
N ASN A 121 4.00 -4.24 -15.13
CA ASN A 121 4.32 -3.30 -16.22
C ASN A 121 4.27 -1.85 -15.79
N GLY A 122 4.11 -1.56 -14.50
CA GLY A 122 4.07 -0.22 -13.94
C GLY A 122 2.78 0.56 -14.28
N LEU A 123 1.65 -0.15 -14.49
CA LEU A 123 0.36 0.49 -14.71
C LEU A 123 -0.28 0.80 -13.36
N ASP A 124 -0.75 2.04 -13.21
CA ASP A 124 -1.64 2.37 -12.10
C ASP A 124 -3.03 1.69 -12.27
N PRO A 125 -3.84 1.56 -11.23
CA PRO A 125 -5.16 0.92 -11.31
C PRO A 125 -6.09 1.53 -12.36
N CYS A 126 -5.98 2.84 -12.65
CA CYS A 126 -6.76 3.51 -13.67
C CYS A 126 -6.34 3.05 -15.07
N ASP A 127 -5.04 3.09 -15.38
CA ASP A 127 -4.51 2.64 -16.67
C ASP A 127 -4.69 1.13 -16.85
N LEU A 128 -4.51 0.34 -15.79
CA LEU A 128 -4.75 -1.10 -15.81
C LEU A 128 -6.20 -1.42 -16.20
N ARG A 129 -7.17 -0.73 -15.57
CA ARG A 129 -8.58 -0.88 -15.89
C ARG A 129 -8.91 -0.50 -17.33
N LEU A 130 -8.38 0.62 -17.80
CA LEU A 130 -8.61 1.12 -19.16
C LEU A 130 -8.06 0.17 -20.23
N LYS A 131 -6.92 -0.46 -19.98
CA LYS A 131 -6.26 -1.35 -20.95
C LYS A 131 -6.76 -2.79 -20.88
N HIS A 132 -7.06 -3.29 -19.69
CA HIS A 132 -7.28 -4.72 -19.44
C HIS A 132 -8.61 -5.04 -18.73
N GLY A 133 -9.42 -4.01 -18.42
CA GLY A 133 -10.76 -4.17 -17.85
C GLY A 133 -10.79 -4.39 -16.33
N ASP A 134 -12.00 -4.54 -15.82
CA ASP A 134 -12.29 -4.61 -14.39
C ASP A 134 -11.65 -5.83 -13.70
N GLU A 135 -11.61 -6.97 -14.38
CA GLU A 135 -11.03 -8.20 -13.81
C GLU A 135 -9.51 -8.08 -13.58
N ALA A 136 -8.79 -7.30 -14.39
CA ALA A 136 -7.37 -7.08 -14.19
C ALA A 136 -7.08 -6.35 -12.87
N VAL A 137 -7.91 -5.37 -12.50
CA VAL A 137 -7.79 -4.65 -11.21
C VAL A 137 -8.09 -5.58 -10.03
N LYS A 138 -9.12 -6.42 -10.14
CA LYS A 138 -9.43 -7.42 -9.09
C LYS A 138 -8.28 -8.42 -8.93
N ASN A 139 -7.74 -8.91 -10.04
CA ASN A 139 -6.62 -9.85 -10.04
C ASN A 139 -5.35 -9.23 -9.42
N LEU A 140 -5.07 -7.95 -9.70
CA LEU A 140 -3.97 -7.24 -9.05
C LEU A 140 -4.09 -7.33 -7.52
N ILE A 141 -5.26 -7.03 -6.97
CA ILE A 141 -5.48 -7.10 -5.52
C ILE A 141 -5.46 -8.54 -4.99
N ALA A 142 -5.95 -9.49 -5.76
CA ALA A 142 -5.95 -10.92 -5.39
C ALA A 142 -4.54 -11.53 -5.35
N THR A 143 -3.61 -11.03 -6.17
CA THR A 143 -2.20 -11.49 -6.24
C THR A 143 -1.27 -10.75 -5.28
N LYS A 144 -1.81 -10.00 -4.31
CA LYS A 144 -1.03 -9.34 -3.27
C LYS A 144 -0.08 -10.29 -2.56
N ILE A 145 1.07 -9.78 -2.16
CA ILE A 145 2.06 -10.52 -1.35
C ILE A 145 2.31 -9.79 -0.03
N PRO A 146 2.76 -10.47 1.03
CA PRO A 146 3.14 -9.80 2.27
C PRO A 146 4.16 -8.69 2.03
N LEU A 147 3.97 -7.53 2.65
CA LEU A 147 4.84 -6.37 2.46
C LEU A 147 6.30 -6.70 2.82
N PHE A 148 6.53 -7.45 3.91
CA PHE A 148 7.89 -7.85 4.30
C PHE A 148 8.58 -8.72 3.24
N GLU A 149 7.83 -9.61 2.59
CA GLU A 149 8.35 -10.46 1.50
C GLU A 149 8.78 -9.61 0.30
N PHE A 150 7.94 -8.63 -0.09
CA PHE A 150 8.28 -7.69 -1.15
C PHE A 150 9.55 -6.90 -0.82
N VAL A 151 9.64 -6.35 0.39
CA VAL A 151 10.80 -5.58 0.86
C VAL A 151 12.07 -6.43 0.85
N MET A 152 12.01 -7.67 1.35
CA MET A 152 13.14 -8.58 1.32
C MET A 152 13.60 -8.90 -0.10
N ARG A 153 12.66 -9.25 -0.99
CA ARG A 153 12.97 -9.54 -2.40
C ARG A 153 13.61 -8.34 -3.10
N SER A 154 13.05 -7.16 -2.92
CA SER A 154 13.57 -5.90 -3.49
C SER A 154 14.97 -5.59 -2.96
N THR A 155 15.20 -5.76 -1.66
CA THR A 155 16.52 -5.54 -1.05
C THR A 155 17.56 -6.52 -1.59
N VAL A 156 17.21 -7.80 -1.69
CA VAL A 156 18.14 -8.82 -2.22
C VAL A 156 18.47 -8.57 -3.70
N ALA A 157 17.52 -8.09 -4.48
CA ALA A 157 17.71 -7.81 -5.91
C ALA A 157 18.73 -6.69 -6.21
N GLU A 158 19.11 -5.88 -5.20
CA GLU A 158 20.13 -4.84 -5.36
C GLU A 158 21.58 -5.39 -5.34
N PHE A 159 21.75 -6.68 -5.03
CA PHE A 159 23.07 -7.30 -4.85
C PHE A 159 23.34 -8.38 -5.89
N ASP A 160 24.61 -8.46 -6.30
CA ASP A 160 25.10 -9.56 -7.17
C ASP A 160 25.27 -10.85 -6.34
N LEU A 161 24.30 -11.75 -6.46
CA LEU A 161 24.32 -13.01 -5.72
C LEU A 161 25.27 -14.08 -6.30
N ASP A 162 25.85 -13.85 -7.46
CA ASP A 162 26.84 -14.76 -8.04
C ASP A 162 28.20 -14.64 -7.33
N THR A 163 28.45 -13.52 -6.64
CA THR A 163 29.66 -13.30 -5.84
C THR A 163 29.45 -13.65 -4.36
N ALA A 164 30.52 -14.06 -3.67
CA ALA A 164 30.51 -14.32 -2.23
C ALA A 164 30.24 -13.04 -1.43
N GLU A 165 30.87 -11.95 -1.84
CA GLU A 165 30.74 -10.62 -1.27
C GLU A 165 29.30 -10.09 -1.39
N GLY A 166 28.69 -10.24 -2.57
CA GLY A 166 27.32 -9.83 -2.82
C GLY A 166 26.32 -10.61 -1.97
N ARG A 167 26.48 -11.92 -1.83
CA ARG A 167 25.65 -12.74 -0.94
C ARG A 167 25.73 -12.28 0.52
N VAL A 168 26.95 -12.01 1.02
CA VAL A 168 27.16 -11.51 2.39
C VAL A 168 26.54 -10.13 2.56
N ALA A 169 26.68 -9.23 1.57
CA ALA A 169 26.09 -7.90 1.60
C ALA A 169 24.55 -7.98 1.60
N ALA A 170 23.95 -8.82 0.76
CA ALA A 170 22.51 -9.07 0.74
C ALA A 170 21.98 -9.56 2.10
N MET A 171 22.66 -10.54 2.70
CA MET A 171 22.29 -11.06 4.03
C MET A 171 22.31 -9.98 5.11
N ARG A 172 23.34 -9.12 5.11
CA ARG A 172 23.45 -7.99 6.06
C ARG A 172 22.35 -6.96 5.85
N ALA A 173 21.98 -6.69 4.59
CA ALA A 173 20.94 -5.74 4.26
C ALA A 173 19.55 -6.24 4.66
N VAL A 174 19.27 -7.54 4.55
CA VAL A 174 17.97 -8.14 4.90
C VAL A 174 17.82 -8.39 6.41
N ALA A 175 18.91 -8.57 7.14
CA ALA A 175 18.85 -8.88 8.58
C ALA A 175 18.00 -7.89 9.41
N PRO A 176 18.05 -6.55 9.22
CA PRO A 176 17.18 -5.61 9.92
C PRO A 176 15.70 -5.79 9.58
N VAL A 177 15.38 -6.16 8.33
CA VAL A 177 14.01 -6.43 7.90
C VAL A 177 13.45 -7.64 8.64
N LEU A 178 14.22 -8.73 8.70
CA LEU A 178 13.85 -9.94 9.45
C LEU A 178 13.68 -9.66 10.95
N ALA A 179 14.58 -8.87 11.54
CA ALA A 179 14.51 -8.50 12.96
C ALA A 179 13.28 -7.60 13.28
N GLY A 180 12.75 -6.89 12.28
CA GLY A 180 11.56 -6.06 12.41
C GLY A 180 10.25 -6.83 12.31
N ILE A 181 10.26 -8.08 11.86
CA ILE A 181 9.04 -8.91 11.78
C ILE A 181 8.62 -9.28 13.21
N LYS A 182 7.45 -8.82 13.62
CA LYS A 182 6.87 -9.26 14.89
C LYS A 182 6.36 -10.69 14.72
N ASP A 183 6.92 -11.60 15.50
CA ASP A 183 6.36 -12.94 15.64
C ASP A 183 4.99 -12.82 16.33
N THR A 184 3.94 -13.15 15.58
CA THR A 184 2.56 -13.16 16.06
C THR A 184 2.09 -14.61 16.22
N ALA A 185 2.96 -15.45 16.80
CA ALA A 185 2.58 -16.82 17.17
C ALA A 185 1.55 -16.83 18.30
#